data_d5386b60bdf9a3614d730f04cdbbad24
#
_entry.id   d5386b60bdf9a3614d730f04cdbbad24
#
_cell.length_a   1.000
_cell.length_b   1.000
_cell.length_c   1.000
_cell.angle_alpha   90.00
_cell.angle_beta   90.00
_cell.angle_gamma   90.00
#
_symmetry.space_group_name_H-M   'P 1'
#
loop_
_entity.id
_entity.type
_entity.pdbx_description
1 polymer ?
#
loop_
_entity_poly.entity_id
_entity_poly.type
_entity_poly.pdbx_seq_one_letter_code
_entity_poly.pdbx_strand_id
1 'polypeptide(L)'
;AALGHQGNWDYAALWAYGHIAPVATVTENLKNKELLDIFISIRESLGITLFTTGDRDITEGLKKIMGSRRVIVPLLADRDLGRHGIFVRFFDSCIRASAGPAALAFDMGVPLYVVNIYRERLDAVRRHAARCRSGYVLYISGVIQPDSWKDMGRAEALQQITQEWAAIYSQGLEKHPQDWHMMQPIFLEDLDKGRLR
;
A
#
# COMPACT_ATOMS: atom_id res chain seq x y z
N ALA A 1 -4.64 5.03 -1.59
CA ALA A 1 -4.99 3.68 -1.15
C ALA A 1 -3.86 3.10 -0.31
N ALA A 2 -4.20 2.38 0.75
CA ALA A 2 -3.26 1.66 1.59
C ALA A 2 -3.46 0.15 1.44
N LEU A 3 -2.40 -0.55 1.13
CA LEU A 3 -2.37 -2.00 0.92
C LEU A 3 -1.13 -2.59 1.59
N GLY A 4 -1.01 -3.91 1.58
CA GLY A 4 0.19 -4.61 2.04
C GLY A 4 0.85 -5.39 0.92
N HIS A 5 1.90 -6.13 1.23
CA HIS A 5 2.62 -6.99 0.30
C HIS A 5 1.80 -8.25 -0.04
N GLN A 6 0.54 -8.07 -0.47
CA GLN A 6 -0.41 -9.12 -0.77
C GLN A 6 -0.76 -9.13 -2.26
N GLY A 7 -0.77 -10.32 -2.87
CA GLY A 7 -1.10 -10.51 -4.28
C GLY A 7 -0.09 -9.88 -5.24
N ASN A 8 -0.57 -9.47 -6.40
CA ASN A 8 0.25 -8.81 -7.41
C ASN A 8 -0.13 -7.32 -7.55
N TRP A 9 0.49 -6.48 -6.76
CA TRP A 9 0.21 -5.02 -6.73
C TRP A 9 0.67 -4.30 -8.00
N ASP A 10 1.71 -4.78 -8.69
CA ASP A 10 2.13 -4.22 -9.98
C ASP A 10 1.06 -4.44 -11.06
N TYR A 11 0.49 -5.65 -11.11
CA TYR A 11 -0.62 -5.94 -12.01
C TYR A 11 -1.89 -5.15 -11.64
N ALA A 12 -2.18 -5.00 -10.36
CA ALA A 12 -3.28 -4.19 -9.89
C ALA A 12 -3.11 -2.70 -10.26
N ALA A 13 -1.89 -2.17 -10.18
CA ALA A 13 -1.57 -0.80 -10.58
C ALA A 13 -1.76 -0.60 -12.09
N LEU A 14 -1.30 -1.55 -12.91
CA LEU A 14 -1.53 -1.53 -14.36
C LEU A 14 -3.02 -1.55 -14.70
N TRP A 15 -3.78 -2.43 -14.06
CA TRP A 15 -5.22 -2.51 -14.25
C TRP A 15 -5.91 -1.20 -13.84
N ALA A 16 -5.54 -0.65 -12.69
CA ALA A 16 -6.09 0.61 -12.19
C ALA A 16 -5.78 1.79 -13.12
N TYR A 17 -4.56 1.83 -13.68
CA TYR A 17 -4.17 2.82 -14.67
C TYR A 17 -5.09 2.81 -15.90
N GLY A 18 -5.39 1.62 -16.42
CA GLY A 18 -6.22 1.48 -17.63
C GLY A 18 -7.73 1.69 -17.39
N HIS A 19 -8.22 1.52 -16.15
CA HIS A 19 -9.66 1.45 -15.88
C HIS A 19 -10.18 2.51 -14.91
N ILE A 20 -9.32 3.10 -14.06
CA ILE A 20 -9.76 4.02 -13.01
C ILE A 20 -9.10 5.40 -13.17
N ALA A 21 -7.77 5.47 -13.02
CA ALA A 21 -7.01 6.72 -13.11
C ALA A 21 -5.50 6.43 -13.21
N PRO A 22 -4.67 7.42 -13.62
CA PRO A 22 -3.22 7.35 -13.50
C PRO A 22 -2.78 6.96 -12.09
N VAL A 23 -1.67 6.22 -12.02
CA VAL A 23 -1.12 5.71 -10.76
C VAL A 23 0.20 6.39 -10.45
N ALA A 24 0.40 6.82 -9.20
CA ALA A 24 1.67 7.28 -8.68
C ALA A 24 1.99 6.53 -7.38
N THR A 25 3.21 6.03 -7.22
CA THR A 25 3.58 5.25 -6.02
C THR A 25 5.03 5.46 -5.63
N VAL A 26 5.42 4.87 -4.50
CA VAL A 26 6.79 4.90 -3.98
C VAL A 26 7.40 3.51 -4.10
N THR A 27 8.63 3.43 -4.59
CA THR A 27 9.43 2.21 -4.62
C THR A 27 10.63 2.29 -3.68
N GLU A 28 11.06 1.16 -3.14
CA GLU A 28 12.26 1.08 -2.30
C GLU A 28 13.52 1.35 -3.16
N ASN A 29 14.43 2.15 -2.64
CA ASN A 29 15.73 2.38 -3.26
C ASN A 29 16.63 1.17 -3.00
N LEU A 30 16.63 0.22 -3.93
CA LEU A 30 17.40 -1.01 -3.82
C LEU A 30 18.90 -0.75 -3.87
N LYS A 31 19.69 -1.55 -3.14
CA LYS A 31 21.16 -1.48 -3.17
C LYS A 31 21.72 -1.82 -4.56
N ASN A 32 21.13 -2.80 -5.24
CA ASN A 32 21.48 -3.13 -6.62
C ASN A 32 20.79 -2.15 -7.57
N LYS A 33 21.57 -1.23 -8.14
CA LYS A 33 21.07 -0.15 -9.01
C LYS A 33 20.55 -0.68 -10.34
N GLU A 34 21.19 -1.66 -10.95
CA GLU A 34 20.75 -2.26 -12.21
C GLU A 34 19.37 -2.89 -12.06
N LEU A 35 19.14 -3.61 -10.93
CA LEU A 35 17.83 -4.18 -10.63
C LEU A 35 16.78 -3.11 -10.38
N LEU A 36 17.13 -2.04 -9.67
CA LEU A 36 16.26 -0.89 -9.45
C LEU A 36 15.83 -0.24 -10.77
N ASP A 37 16.80 0.00 -11.66
CA ASP A 37 16.56 0.64 -12.97
C ASP A 37 15.64 -0.22 -13.86
N ILE A 38 15.80 -1.55 -13.81
CA ILE A 38 14.90 -2.48 -14.49
C ILE A 38 13.47 -2.35 -13.94
N PHE A 39 13.29 -2.37 -12.61
CA PHE A 39 11.96 -2.24 -12.01
C PHE A 39 11.32 -0.88 -12.30
N ILE A 40 12.09 0.20 -12.24
CA ILE A 40 11.60 1.55 -12.59
C ILE A 40 11.15 1.56 -14.05
N SER A 41 12.03 1.12 -14.98
CA SER A 41 11.74 1.11 -16.40
C SER A 41 10.47 0.30 -16.75
N ILE A 42 10.30 -0.87 -16.14
CA ILE A 42 9.09 -1.68 -16.34
C ILE A 42 7.85 -0.90 -15.87
N ARG A 43 7.84 -0.35 -14.66
CA ARG A 43 6.68 0.36 -14.11
C ARG A 43 6.36 1.64 -14.87
N GLU A 44 7.37 2.40 -15.28
CA GLU A 44 7.19 3.58 -16.10
C GLU A 44 6.62 3.24 -17.49
N SER A 45 7.06 2.13 -18.10
CA SER A 45 6.49 1.64 -19.35
C SER A 45 5.02 1.24 -19.24
N LEU A 46 4.56 0.91 -18.01
CA LEU A 46 3.16 0.66 -17.68
C LEU A 46 2.38 1.96 -17.33
N GLY A 47 3.00 3.13 -17.45
CA GLY A 47 2.37 4.42 -17.18
C GLY A 47 2.33 4.81 -15.69
N ILE A 48 3.04 4.09 -14.82
CA ILE A 48 3.08 4.36 -13.38
C ILE A 48 4.12 5.44 -13.10
N THR A 49 3.73 6.51 -12.42
CA THR A 49 4.67 7.54 -11.91
C THR A 49 5.32 7.03 -10.63
N LEU A 50 6.66 7.02 -10.58
CA LEU A 50 7.42 6.50 -9.45
C LEU A 50 8.18 7.58 -8.71
N PHE A 51 8.20 7.44 -7.38
CA PHE A 51 9.11 8.10 -6.46
C PHE A 51 9.97 7.02 -5.78
N THR A 52 11.22 7.31 -5.47
CA THR A 52 12.14 6.37 -4.86
C THR A 52 12.38 6.74 -3.40
N THR A 53 12.38 5.76 -2.48
CA THR A 53 12.73 6.02 -1.06
C THR A 53 14.18 6.49 -0.96
N GLY A 54 14.41 7.75 -0.81
CA GLY A 54 15.71 8.41 -0.89
C GLY A 54 15.66 9.69 -1.70
N ASP A 55 14.60 9.87 -2.48
CA ASP A 55 14.33 11.15 -3.11
C ASP A 55 13.99 12.18 -2.02
N ARG A 56 14.41 13.42 -2.23
CA ARG A 56 13.99 14.52 -1.37
C ARG A 56 12.53 14.85 -1.68
N ASP A 57 11.76 15.07 -0.63
CA ASP A 57 10.39 15.60 -0.75
C ASP A 57 9.36 14.70 -1.45
N ILE A 58 9.47 13.35 -1.30
CA ILE A 58 8.51 12.38 -1.85
C ILE A 58 7.07 12.79 -1.50
N THR A 59 6.83 13.11 -0.24
CA THR A 59 5.50 13.47 0.26
C THR A 59 4.95 14.70 -0.47
N GLU A 60 5.77 15.73 -0.65
CA GLU A 60 5.37 16.94 -1.38
C GLU A 60 5.17 16.67 -2.87
N GLY A 61 5.98 15.80 -3.47
CA GLY A 61 5.80 15.35 -4.85
C GLY A 61 4.46 14.64 -5.05
N LEU A 62 4.11 13.74 -4.14
CA LEU A 62 2.80 13.03 -4.16
C LEU A 62 1.64 14.00 -3.94
N LYS A 63 1.73 14.91 -2.97
CA LYS A 63 0.72 15.96 -2.73
C LYS A 63 0.52 16.83 -3.96
N LYS A 64 1.59 17.26 -4.61
CA LYS A 64 1.54 18.06 -5.83
C LYS A 64 0.80 17.33 -6.96
N ILE A 65 1.07 16.05 -7.17
CA ILE A 65 0.37 15.24 -8.17
C ILE A 65 -1.11 15.11 -7.81
N MET A 66 -1.42 14.79 -6.55
CA MET A 66 -2.80 14.66 -6.06
C MET A 66 -3.60 15.95 -6.18
N GLY A 67 -2.97 17.09 -5.97
CA GLY A 67 -3.61 18.42 -6.12
C GLY A 67 -3.76 18.89 -7.57
N SER A 68 -3.01 18.30 -8.51
CA SER A 68 -2.98 18.76 -9.90
C SER A 68 -3.89 17.96 -10.84
N ARG A 69 -4.17 16.70 -10.51
CA ARG A 69 -4.98 15.80 -11.36
C ARG A 69 -5.58 14.66 -10.56
N ARG A 70 -6.62 14.03 -11.15
CA ARG A 70 -7.13 12.76 -10.62
C ARG A 70 -6.04 11.69 -10.73
N VAL A 71 -5.70 11.06 -9.60
CA VAL A 71 -4.63 10.07 -9.51
C VAL A 71 -4.93 9.08 -8.38
N ILE A 72 -4.51 7.84 -8.54
CA ILE A 72 -4.49 6.85 -7.45
C ILE A 72 -3.07 6.79 -6.91
N VAL A 73 -2.93 6.90 -5.59
CA VAL A 73 -1.66 6.74 -4.89
C VAL A 73 -1.73 5.50 -4.01
N PRO A 74 -1.36 4.32 -4.52
CA PRO A 74 -1.25 3.10 -3.72
C PRO A 74 0.08 3.08 -2.98
N LEU A 75 0.04 2.84 -1.66
CA LEU A 75 1.23 2.73 -0.82
C LEU A 75 1.15 1.46 0.02
N LEU A 76 2.26 0.73 0.08
CA LEU A 76 2.41 -0.42 0.96
C LEU A 76 2.57 0.05 2.41
N ALA A 77 1.71 -0.43 3.30
CA ALA A 77 1.61 0.06 4.67
C ALA A 77 2.03 -0.97 5.73
N ASP A 78 2.09 -2.24 5.39
CA ASP A 78 2.35 -3.35 6.32
C ASP A 78 3.81 -3.44 6.81
N ARG A 79 4.70 -2.56 6.33
CA ARG A 79 6.09 -2.49 6.75
C ARG A 79 6.60 -1.04 6.72
N ASP A 80 7.22 -0.60 7.79
CA ASP A 80 7.96 0.65 7.81
C ASP A 80 9.44 0.42 7.44
N LEU A 81 9.90 1.07 6.37
CA LEU A 81 11.29 1.07 5.93
C LEU A 81 12.11 2.19 6.58
N GLY A 82 11.43 3.13 7.22
CA GLY A 82 12.02 4.30 7.85
C GLY A 82 12.15 4.19 9.37
N ARG A 83 12.10 5.36 10.01
CA ARG A 83 12.12 5.51 11.47
C ARG A 83 10.84 6.14 12.04
N HIS A 84 9.86 6.39 11.17
CA HIS A 84 8.65 7.16 11.50
C HIS A 84 7.39 6.30 11.39
N GLY A 85 7.54 4.97 11.38
CA GLY A 85 6.41 4.05 11.39
C GLY A 85 5.62 4.13 12.69
N ILE A 86 4.36 3.73 12.60
CA ILE A 86 3.39 3.77 13.67
C ILE A 86 3.19 2.35 14.19
N PHE A 87 3.27 2.17 15.50
CA PHE A 87 2.97 0.89 16.13
C PHE A 87 1.45 0.68 16.16
N VAL A 88 1.02 -0.43 15.60
CA VAL A 88 -0.39 -0.81 15.53
C VAL A 88 -0.58 -2.27 15.90
N ARG A 89 -1.73 -2.58 16.49
CA ARG A 89 -2.15 -3.96 16.70
C ARG A 89 -2.51 -4.57 15.35
N PHE A 90 -1.95 -5.74 15.07
CA PHE A 90 -2.15 -6.47 13.83
C PHE A 90 -2.23 -7.96 14.14
N PHE A 91 -3.41 -8.55 13.98
CA PHE A 91 -3.77 -9.85 14.57
C PHE A 91 -3.59 -9.82 16.11
N ASP A 92 -2.96 -10.85 16.66
CA ASP A 92 -2.70 -10.97 18.09
C ASP A 92 -1.38 -10.31 18.54
N SER A 93 -0.65 -9.69 17.62
CA SER A 93 0.63 -9.03 17.86
C SER A 93 0.61 -7.55 17.45
N CYS A 94 1.77 -6.93 17.42
CA CYS A 94 1.99 -5.56 16.97
C CYS A 94 2.99 -5.52 15.83
N ILE A 95 2.76 -4.61 14.88
CA ILE A 95 3.71 -4.28 13.82
C ILE A 95 4.05 -2.78 13.85
N ARG A 96 5.14 -2.41 13.22
CA ARG A 96 5.44 -1.02 12.89
C ARG A 96 5.05 -0.76 11.44
N ALA A 97 3.84 -0.24 11.24
CA ALA A 97 3.28 0.07 9.93
C ALA A 97 3.82 1.40 9.37
N SER A 98 3.81 1.55 8.05
CA SER A 98 4.18 2.81 7.41
C SER A 98 3.15 3.91 7.68
N ALA A 99 3.60 5.07 8.13
CA ALA A 99 2.75 6.25 8.35
C ALA A 99 2.35 6.95 7.04
N GLY A 100 3.01 6.64 5.93
CA GLY A 100 2.86 7.36 4.66
C GLY A 100 1.43 7.50 4.17
N PRO A 101 0.65 6.39 4.07
CA PRO A 101 -0.74 6.45 3.63
C PRO A 101 -1.63 7.34 4.50
N ALA A 102 -1.50 7.20 5.82
CA ALA A 102 -2.25 7.99 6.80
C ALA A 102 -1.89 9.48 6.71
N ALA A 103 -0.58 9.77 6.60
CA ALA A 103 -0.08 11.14 6.47
C ALA A 103 -0.63 11.83 5.21
N LEU A 104 -0.59 11.15 4.06
CA LEU A 104 -1.14 11.70 2.82
C LEU A 104 -2.66 11.92 2.91
N ALA A 105 -3.40 10.96 3.47
CA ALA A 105 -4.84 11.08 3.63
C ALA A 105 -5.21 12.26 4.53
N PHE A 106 -4.53 12.39 5.67
CA PHE A 106 -4.73 13.49 6.61
C PHE A 106 -4.38 14.85 5.98
N ASP A 107 -3.16 14.96 5.44
CA ASP A 107 -2.64 16.23 4.92
C ASP A 107 -3.44 16.74 3.69
N MET A 108 -4.02 15.82 2.91
CA MET A 108 -4.83 16.15 1.73
C MET A 108 -6.35 16.22 2.02
N GLY A 109 -6.79 15.81 3.20
CA GLY A 109 -8.21 15.75 3.55
C GLY A 109 -9.00 14.79 2.66
N VAL A 110 -8.40 13.66 2.24
CA VAL A 110 -9.02 12.70 1.31
C VAL A 110 -9.24 11.34 1.98
N PRO A 111 -10.24 10.57 1.54
CA PRO A 111 -10.48 9.22 2.06
C PRO A 111 -9.28 8.30 1.85
N LEU A 112 -9.03 7.40 2.81
CA LEU A 112 -8.05 6.32 2.69
C LEU A 112 -8.78 5.01 2.36
N TYR A 113 -8.54 4.48 1.17
CA TYR A 113 -9.06 3.18 0.75
C TYR A 113 -8.16 2.07 1.22
N VAL A 114 -8.70 1.08 1.93
CA VAL A 114 -8.01 -0.13 2.36
C VAL A 114 -8.21 -1.20 1.30
N VAL A 115 -7.11 -1.73 0.76
CA VAL A 115 -7.17 -2.64 -0.39
C VAL A 115 -6.45 -3.95 -0.08
N ASN A 116 -7.16 -5.06 -0.29
CA ASN A 116 -6.60 -6.40 -0.33
C ASN A 116 -6.51 -6.88 -1.79
N ILE A 117 -5.43 -7.57 -2.13
CA ILE A 117 -5.23 -8.15 -3.46
C ILE A 117 -4.94 -9.63 -3.29
N TYR A 118 -5.72 -10.48 -3.92
CA TYR A 118 -5.54 -11.92 -3.81
C TYR A 118 -5.79 -12.64 -5.14
N ARG A 119 -5.22 -13.82 -5.26
CA ARG A 119 -5.40 -14.66 -6.43
C ARG A 119 -6.71 -15.45 -6.36
N GLU A 120 -7.44 -15.50 -7.45
CA GLU A 120 -8.63 -16.33 -7.59
C GLU A 120 -8.47 -17.39 -8.67
N ARG A 121 -9.18 -18.50 -8.54
CA ARG A 121 -9.38 -19.46 -9.64
C ARG A 121 -10.59 -19.03 -10.46
N LEU A 122 -10.40 -18.89 -11.76
CA LEU A 122 -11.47 -18.49 -12.66
C LEU A 122 -12.42 -19.67 -12.90
N ASP A 123 -13.72 -19.38 -13.01
CA ASP A 123 -14.73 -20.34 -13.49
C ASP A 123 -14.53 -20.71 -14.98
N ALA A 124 -15.30 -21.62 -15.50
CA ALA A 124 -15.13 -22.12 -16.86
C ALA A 124 -15.29 -21.03 -17.93
N VAL A 125 -16.25 -20.13 -17.77
CA VAL A 125 -16.52 -19.05 -18.71
C VAL A 125 -15.38 -18.04 -18.73
N ARG A 126 -14.97 -17.56 -17.55
CA ARG A 126 -13.87 -16.61 -17.40
C ARG A 126 -12.53 -17.20 -17.84
N ARG A 127 -12.27 -18.49 -17.58
CA ARG A 127 -11.08 -19.19 -18.07
C ARG A 127 -11.01 -19.23 -19.59
N HIS A 128 -12.14 -19.49 -20.25
CA HIS A 128 -12.19 -19.51 -21.71
C HIS A 128 -11.92 -18.14 -22.29
N ALA A 129 -12.57 -17.10 -21.76
CA ALA A 129 -12.40 -15.71 -22.21
C ALA A 129 -10.99 -15.18 -21.98
N ALA A 130 -10.43 -15.41 -20.77
CA ALA A 130 -9.11 -14.91 -20.38
C ALA A 130 -7.94 -15.79 -20.86
N ARG A 131 -8.20 -16.98 -21.38
CA ARG A 131 -7.19 -17.99 -21.74
C ARG A 131 -6.19 -18.31 -20.62
N CYS A 132 -6.61 -18.16 -19.36
CA CYS A 132 -5.81 -18.46 -18.18
C CYS A 132 -6.66 -19.10 -17.08
N ARG A 133 -6.00 -19.77 -16.12
CA ARG A 133 -6.70 -20.53 -15.07
C ARG A 133 -7.01 -19.71 -13.82
N SER A 134 -6.34 -18.58 -13.65
CA SER A 134 -6.44 -17.74 -12.46
C SER A 134 -6.40 -16.27 -12.83
N GLY A 135 -6.97 -15.44 -11.97
CA GLY A 135 -6.92 -13.99 -12.02
C GLY A 135 -6.55 -13.40 -10.67
N TYR A 136 -6.58 -12.10 -10.57
CA TYR A 136 -6.45 -11.38 -9.32
C TYR A 136 -7.73 -10.59 -9.05
N VAL A 137 -8.07 -10.52 -7.78
CA VAL A 137 -9.14 -9.65 -7.25
C VAL A 137 -8.46 -8.49 -6.54
N LEU A 138 -8.85 -7.29 -6.92
CA LEU A 138 -8.56 -6.07 -6.18
C LEU A 138 -9.82 -5.72 -5.40
N TYR A 139 -9.77 -5.91 -4.08
CA TYR A 139 -10.92 -5.76 -3.20
C TYR A 139 -10.73 -4.56 -2.27
N ILE A 140 -11.66 -3.60 -2.35
CA ILE A 140 -11.70 -2.48 -1.40
C ILE A 140 -12.37 -2.99 -0.13
N SER A 141 -11.57 -3.31 0.88
CA SER A 141 -12.04 -3.89 2.15
C SER A 141 -12.69 -2.88 3.06
N GLY A 142 -12.35 -1.61 2.90
CA GLY A 142 -12.94 -0.50 3.65
C GLY A 142 -12.46 0.84 3.17
N VAL A 143 -13.11 1.89 3.68
CA VAL A 143 -12.78 3.28 3.40
C VAL A 143 -12.80 4.05 4.71
N ILE A 144 -11.68 4.63 5.07
CA ILE A 144 -11.53 5.49 6.25
C ILE A 144 -11.78 6.93 5.80
N GLN A 145 -12.83 7.54 6.33
CA GLN A 145 -13.32 8.86 5.87
C GLN A 145 -12.66 10.01 6.66
N PRO A 146 -12.43 11.19 6.05
CA PRO A 146 -11.87 12.36 6.72
C PRO A 146 -12.64 12.77 7.97
N ASP A 147 -13.93 12.54 8.01
CA ASP A 147 -14.78 12.88 9.18
C ASP A 147 -14.34 12.16 10.47
N SER A 148 -13.66 11.01 10.37
CA SER A 148 -13.20 10.25 11.54
C SER A 148 -12.01 10.88 12.25
N TRP A 149 -11.30 11.85 11.61
CA TRP A 149 -10.10 12.49 12.18
C TRP A 149 -10.06 14.01 12.06
N LYS A 150 -11.09 14.66 11.51
CA LYS A 150 -11.10 16.11 11.20
C LYS A 150 -10.82 17.03 12.40
N ASP A 151 -11.23 16.58 13.61
CA ASP A 151 -11.09 17.34 14.84
C ASP A 151 -9.87 16.92 15.68
N MET A 152 -9.02 16.02 15.15
CA MET A 152 -7.85 15.48 15.85
C MET A 152 -6.57 16.22 15.52
N GLY A 153 -5.64 16.24 16.47
CA GLY A 153 -4.26 16.61 16.20
C GLY A 153 -3.59 15.62 15.23
N ARG A 154 -2.69 16.09 14.40
CA ARG A 154 -2.05 15.27 13.34
C ARG A 154 -1.48 13.94 13.86
N ALA A 155 -0.77 13.96 14.99
CA ALA A 155 -0.17 12.74 15.53
C ALA A 155 -1.22 11.71 15.94
N GLU A 156 -2.28 12.14 16.60
CA GLU A 156 -3.40 11.31 17.01
C GLU A 156 -4.17 10.75 15.79
N ALA A 157 -4.45 11.59 14.80
CA ALA A 157 -5.10 11.19 13.56
C ALA A 157 -4.30 10.12 12.82
N LEU A 158 -2.99 10.28 12.68
CA LEU A 158 -2.14 9.31 12.02
C LEU A 158 -2.15 7.96 12.76
N GLN A 159 -2.11 7.97 14.08
CA GLN A 159 -2.20 6.76 14.92
C GLN A 159 -3.53 6.05 14.69
N GLN A 160 -4.63 6.80 14.72
CA GLN A 160 -5.97 6.24 14.54
C GLN A 160 -6.17 5.69 13.12
N ILE A 161 -5.86 6.46 12.09
CA ILE A 161 -6.00 6.03 10.69
C ILE A 161 -5.19 4.77 10.42
N THR A 162 -3.95 4.72 10.92
CA THR A 162 -3.08 3.56 10.71
C THR A 162 -3.59 2.33 11.45
N GLN A 163 -4.11 2.50 12.68
CA GLN A 163 -4.71 1.41 13.44
C GLN A 163 -5.99 0.89 12.79
N GLU A 164 -6.84 1.78 12.30
CA GLU A 164 -8.07 1.41 11.59
C GLU A 164 -7.76 0.68 10.28
N TRP A 165 -6.77 1.18 9.52
CA TRP A 165 -6.25 0.46 8.36
C TRP A 165 -5.80 -0.96 8.72
N ALA A 166 -5.00 -1.13 9.76
CA ALA A 166 -4.50 -2.42 10.19
C ALA A 166 -5.63 -3.40 10.54
N ALA A 167 -6.65 -2.92 11.25
CA ALA A 167 -7.82 -3.72 11.63
C ALA A 167 -8.66 -4.17 10.42
N ILE A 168 -8.87 -3.28 9.44
CA ILE A 168 -9.63 -3.62 8.22
C ILE A 168 -8.81 -4.53 7.31
N TYR A 169 -7.52 -4.20 7.10
CA TYR A 169 -6.64 -4.95 6.20
C TYR A 169 -6.41 -6.38 6.68
N SER A 170 -6.21 -6.58 7.99
CA SER A 170 -6.00 -7.92 8.57
C SER A 170 -7.17 -8.87 8.34
N GLN A 171 -8.41 -8.39 8.40
CA GLN A 171 -9.61 -9.20 8.14
C GLN A 171 -9.67 -9.72 6.69
N GLY A 172 -9.21 -8.91 5.73
CA GLY A 172 -9.10 -9.33 4.33
C GLY A 172 -7.92 -10.28 4.11
N LEU A 173 -6.82 -10.04 4.82
CA LEU A 173 -5.62 -10.88 4.76
C LEU A 173 -5.87 -12.28 5.36
N GLU A 174 -6.60 -12.38 6.46
CA GLU A 174 -6.97 -13.65 7.10
C GLU A 174 -7.70 -14.61 6.14
N LYS A 175 -8.48 -14.08 5.21
CA LYS A 175 -9.20 -14.87 4.20
C LYS A 175 -8.28 -15.42 3.10
N HIS A 176 -7.14 -14.77 2.84
CA HIS A 176 -6.21 -15.09 1.76
C HIS A 176 -4.74 -14.98 2.20
N PRO A 177 -4.34 -15.66 3.31
CA PRO A 177 -2.99 -15.52 3.87
C PRO A 177 -1.90 -16.03 2.94
N GLN A 178 -2.21 -16.98 2.06
CA GLN A 178 -1.28 -17.54 1.07
C GLN A 178 -0.82 -16.53 0.01
N ASP A 179 -1.53 -15.41 -0.13
CA ASP A 179 -1.18 -14.34 -1.06
C ASP A 179 -0.33 -13.24 -0.40
N TRP A 180 -0.04 -13.34 0.89
CA TRP A 180 0.78 -12.37 1.60
C TRP A 180 2.27 -12.71 1.48
N HIS A 181 3.02 -11.89 0.76
CA HIS A 181 4.41 -12.11 0.41
C HIS A 181 5.39 -11.41 1.38
N MET A 182 5.02 -11.31 2.64
CA MET A 182 5.87 -10.72 3.68
C MET A 182 6.89 -11.74 4.19
N MET A 183 8.04 -11.78 3.53
CA MET A 183 9.14 -12.70 3.85
C MET A 183 10.10 -12.14 4.90
N GLN A 184 9.84 -10.96 5.43
CA GLN A 184 10.71 -10.30 6.42
C GLN A 184 9.99 -10.20 7.76
N PRO A 185 10.72 -10.24 8.88
CA PRO A 185 10.13 -10.05 10.19
C PRO A 185 9.51 -8.64 10.28
N ILE A 186 8.23 -8.58 10.64
CA ILE A 186 7.48 -7.33 10.84
C ILE A 186 6.86 -7.24 12.23
N PHE A 187 6.61 -8.38 12.90
CA PHE A 187 6.08 -8.40 14.25
C PHE A 187 7.15 -7.95 15.25
N LEU A 188 6.75 -7.19 16.26
CA LEU A 188 7.67 -6.60 17.22
C LEU A 188 8.52 -7.64 17.94
N GLU A 189 7.94 -8.80 18.22
CA GLU A 189 8.60 -9.94 18.87
C GLU A 189 9.73 -10.56 18.02
N ASP A 190 9.66 -10.41 16.69
CA ASP A 190 10.64 -10.92 15.73
C ASP A 190 11.69 -9.87 15.33
N LEU A 191 11.50 -8.62 15.75
CA LEU A 191 12.43 -7.55 15.40
C LEU A 191 13.61 -7.48 16.36
N ASP A 192 14.81 -7.29 15.82
CA ASP A 192 15.99 -6.96 16.60
C ASP A 192 15.75 -5.72 17.46
N LYS A 193 16.12 -5.78 18.76
CA LYS A 193 16.00 -4.67 19.72
C LYS A 193 16.64 -3.36 19.22
N GLY A 194 17.61 -3.42 18.32
CA GLY A 194 18.22 -2.27 17.68
C GLY A 194 17.32 -1.55 16.65
N ARG A 195 16.29 -2.20 16.13
CA ARG A 195 15.29 -1.62 15.21
C ARG A 195 14.10 -0.99 15.92
N LEU A 196 14.00 -1.20 17.23
CA LEU A 196 12.92 -0.65 18.08
C LEU A 196 13.26 0.73 18.67
N ARG A 197 14.48 1.23 18.41
CA ARG A 197 14.98 2.56 18.89
C ARG A 197 14.87 3.62 17.82
#